data_b4e8e21f4e103a11a7f6ae75ede6d82a
#
_entry.id   b4e8e21f4e103a11a7f6ae75ede6d82a
#
_cell.length_a   1.000
_cell.length_b   1.000
_cell.length_c   1.000
_cell.angle_alpha   90.00
_cell.angle_beta   90.00
_cell.angle_gamma   90.00
#
_symmetry.space_group_name_H-M   'P 1'
#
loop_
_entity.id
_entity.type
_entity.pdbx_description
1 polymer ?
#
loop_
_entity_poly.entity_id
_entity_poly.type
_entity_poly.pdbx_seq_one_letter_code
_entity_poly.pdbx_strand_id
1 'polypeptide(L)'
;YDGANLNAVMGIARPGDMGFDVMHLNLHKTFSTPHGGGGPGSGPVGVAEKLVPLLNIPKVSGFHGNFGVMLRAYAYILMLGKENVKMAGKLATLGANYIKESLKDCYKLPIPTVCKHEFVFDGLLEPNGVSTLDVAKRLLDYGFHAPTIYFPLLFHQAIMIEPTETESIETLDAFIAVMRKIAEEARTNSELLHSAPVSTPIGRPDETKAARQPILKYE
;
A
#
# COMPACT_ATOMS: atom_id res chain seq x y z
N TYR A 1 -7.03 15.18 -11.04
CA TYR A 1 -6.05 14.68 -10.08
C TYR A 1 -6.49 13.32 -9.56
N ASP A 2 -5.68 12.31 -9.80
CA ASP A 2 -5.84 11.02 -9.13
C ASP A 2 -5.19 11.11 -7.74
N GLY A 3 -6.03 11.31 -6.75
CA GLY A 3 -5.66 11.40 -5.34
C GLY A 3 -6.02 10.12 -4.58
N ALA A 4 -6.05 8.96 -5.26
CA ALA A 4 -6.45 7.70 -4.65
C ALA A 4 -5.82 7.49 -3.28
N ASN A 5 -4.51 7.73 -3.15
CA ASN A 5 -3.81 7.79 -1.86
C ASN A 5 -3.28 9.22 -1.63
N LEU A 6 -3.81 9.90 -0.60
CA LEU A 6 -3.43 11.26 -0.23
C LEU A 6 -2.39 11.33 0.89
N ASN A 7 -1.90 10.23 1.40
CA ASN A 7 -1.09 10.19 2.64
C ASN A 7 0.06 11.20 2.65
N ALA A 8 0.75 11.39 1.52
CA ALA A 8 1.89 12.31 1.46
C ALA A 8 1.52 13.79 1.30
N VAL A 9 0.29 14.09 0.88
CA VAL A 9 -0.11 15.47 0.52
C VAL A 9 -1.28 15.98 1.35
N MET A 10 -1.88 15.14 2.16
CA MET A 10 -3.02 15.47 3.00
C MET A 10 -2.73 16.64 3.93
N GLY A 11 -3.52 17.70 3.80
CA GLY A 11 -3.33 18.93 4.56
C GLY A 11 -2.08 19.76 4.21
N ILE A 12 -1.32 19.37 3.18
CA ILE A 12 -0.11 20.06 2.70
C ILE A 12 -0.35 20.69 1.33
N ALA A 13 -0.89 19.93 0.37
CA ALA A 13 -1.20 20.42 -0.96
C ALA A 13 -2.71 20.40 -1.21
N ARG A 14 -3.18 21.37 -2.01
CA ARG A 14 -4.57 21.48 -2.45
C ARG A 14 -4.62 21.37 -3.96
N PRO A 15 -5.06 20.25 -4.52
CA PRO A 15 -5.06 20.01 -5.97
C PRO A 15 -5.85 21.07 -6.76
N GLY A 16 -6.96 21.57 -6.21
CA GLY A 16 -7.71 22.66 -6.83
C GLY A 16 -6.87 23.92 -7.05
N ASP A 17 -6.03 24.31 -6.09
CA ASP A 17 -5.14 25.46 -6.22
C ASP A 17 -4.01 25.22 -7.23
N MET A 18 -3.74 23.98 -7.58
CA MET A 18 -2.77 23.58 -8.60
C MET A 18 -3.38 23.54 -10.01
N GLY A 19 -4.66 23.86 -10.16
CA GLY A 19 -5.36 23.93 -11.44
C GLY A 19 -6.07 22.64 -11.87
N PHE A 20 -6.20 21.64 -11.00
CA PHE A 20 -6.99 20.46 -11.29
C PHE A 20 -8.49 20.73 -11.15
N ASP A 21 -9.25 20.37 -12.17
CA ASP A 21 -10.70 20.59 -12.24
C ASP A 21 -11.51 19.48 -11.57
N VAL A 22 -10.96 18.28 -11.52
CA VAL A 22 -11.57 17.09 -10.90
C VAL A 22 -10.54 16.40 -10.03
N MET A 23 -10.95 15.99 -8.84
CA MET A 23 -10.14 15.22 -7.91
C MET A 23 -10.91 14.00 -7.42
N HIS A 24 -10.26 12.84 -7.46
CA HIS A 24 -10.72 11.60 -6.84
C HIS A 24 -9.84 11.26 -5.64
N LEU A 25 -10.41 10.65 -4.62
CA LEU A 25 -9.69 10.06 -3.49
C LEU A 25 -10.38 8.78 -3.00
N ASN A 26 -9.60 7.89 -2.35
CA ASN A 26 -10.16 6.68 -1.76
C ASN A 26 -10.12 6.77 -0.23
N LEU A 27 -11.27 6.55 0.41
CA LEU A 27 -11.38 6.56 1.86
C LEU A 27 -10.61 5.38 2.50
N HIS A 28 -10.54 4.25 1.81
CA HIS A 28 -9.83 3.05 2.28
C HIS A 28 -8.30 3.10 2.16
N LYS A 29 -7.75 4.13 1.53
CA LYS A 29 -6.29 4.34 1.44
C LYS A 29 -5.79 5.34 2.46
N THR A 30 -6.55 6.40 2.72
CA THR A 30 -6.07 7.55 3.51
C THR A 30 -6.82 7.74 4.83
N PHE A 31 -8.06 7.24 4.94
CA PHE A 31 -8.96 7.59 6.04
C PHE A 31 -9.38 6.38 6.90
N SER A 32 -8.54 5.36 6.99
CA SER A 32 -8.73 4.20 7.88
C SER A 32 -10.07 3.47 7.71
N THR A 33 -10.51 3.29 6.46
CA THR A 33 -11.73 2.56 6.16
C THR A 33 -11.46 1.22 5.49
N PRO A 34 -12.37 0.24 5.54
CA PRO A 34 -12.16 -1.04 4.90
C PRO A 34 -12.20 -0.94 3.37
N HIS A 35 -11.38 -1.74 2.69
CA HIS A 35 -11.46 -2.03 1.25
C HIS A 35 -12.26 -3.30 0.96
N GLY A 36 -12.19 -4.29 1.84
CA GLY A 36 -12.93 -5.54 1.78
C GLY A 36 -12.57 -6.45 0.60
N GLY A 37 -11.35 -6.32 0.05
CA GLY A 37 -10.93 -7.16 -1.08
C GLY A 37 -11.72 -6.93 -2.37
N GLY A 38 -12.20 -5.70 -2.58
CA GLY A 38 -13.09 -5.34 -3.69
C GLY A 38 -14.54 -5.09 -3.25
N GLY A 39 -14.77 -4.98 -1.94
CA GLY A 39 -16.09 -4.79 -1.31
C GLY A 39 -16.40 -3.32 -1.01
N PRO A 40 -16.55 -2.93 0.27
CA PRO A 40 -17.23 -1.71 0.70
C PRO A 40 -16.40 -0.42 0.53
N GLY A 41 -15.64 -0.27 -0.52
CA GLY A 41 -14.90 0.95 -0.81
C GLY A 41 -15.81 2.18 -0.99
N SER A 42 -15.25 3.36 -0.79
CA SER A 42 -15.89 4.63 -1.10
C SER A 42 -14.82 5.64 -1.54
N GLY A 43 -15.16 6.46 -2.53
CA GLY A 43 -14.24 7.42 -3.12
C GLY A 43 -14.97 8.71 -3.51
N PRO A 44 -14.94 9.74 -2.65
CA PRO A 44 -15.47 11.03 -3.01
C PRO A 44 -14.78 11.61 -4.24
N VAL A 45 -15.57 12.31 -5.07
CA VAL A 45 -15.07 13.05 -6.22
C VAL A 45 -15.41 14.53 -6.01
N GLY A 46 -14.38 15.37 -5.98
CA GLY A 46 -14.51 16.81 -5.94
C GLY A 46 -14.36 17.41 -7.33
N VAL A 47 -15.14 18.46 -7.62
CA VAL A 47 -15.05 19.18 -8.89
C VAL A 47 -14.89 20.69 -8.66
N ALA A 48 -14.23 21.37 -9.59
CA ALA A 48 -14.16 22.84 -9.61
C ALA A 48 -15.56 23.42 -9.88
N GLU A 49 -15.81 24.65 -9.36
CA GLU A 49 -17.10 25.33 -9.43
C GLU A 49 -17.69 25.39 -10.85
N LYS A 50 -16.86 25.63 -11.86
CA LYS A 50 -17.27 25.68 -13.26
C LYS A 50 -17.91 24.37 -13.79
N LEU A 51 -17.65 23.22 -13.14
CA LEU A 51 -18.22 21.94 -13.52
C LEU A 51 -19.49 21.60 -12.75
N VAL A 52 -19.79 22.27 -11.66
CA VAL A 52 -21.00 21.98 -10.84
C VAL A 52 -22.29 22.03 -11.65
N PRO A 53 -22.55 22.99 -12.57
CA PRO A 53 -23.74 23.01 -13.39
C PRO A 53 -23.89 21.82 -14.35
N LEU A 54 -22.77 21.11 -14.63
CA LEU A 54 -22.75 19.96 -15.53
C LEU A 54 -22.98 18.63 -14.80
N LEU A 55 -22.98 18.64 -13.46
CA LEU A 55 -23.23 17.45 -12.67
C LEU A 55 -24.70 17.05 -12.75
N ASN A 56 -24.95 15.89 -13.32
CA ASN A 56 -26.30 15.29 -13.32
C ASN A 56 -26.53 14.52 -12.01
N ILE A 57 -26.71 15.26 -10.91
CA ILE A 57 -27.00 14.67 -9.60
C ILE A 57 -28.51 14.52 -9.47
N PRO A 58 -29.05 13.29 -9.29
CA PRO A 58 -30.47 13.09 -9.07
C PRO A 58 -30.94 13.87 -7.83
N LYS A 59 -32.10 14.50 -7.88
CA LYS A 59 -32.69 15.22 -6.74
C LYS A 59 -33.01 14.28 -5.57
N VAL A 60 -33.32 13.02 -5.89
CA VAL A 60 -33.53 11.97 -4.90
C VAL A 60 -32.65 10.79 -5.30
N SER A 61 -31.75 10.39 -4.40
CA SER A 61 -30.91 9.22 -4.60
C SER A 61 -30.95 8.37 -3.33
N GLY A 62 -31.14 7.08 -3.49
CA GLY A 62 -31.07 6.11 -2.39
C GLY A 62 -29.65 5.75 -1.99
N PHE A 63 -28.64 6.14 -2.80
CA PHE A 63 -27.26 5.77 -2.56
C PHE A 63 -26.27 6.85 -3.07
N HIS A 64 -25.54 7.41 -2.14
CA HIS A 64 -24.47 8.38 -2.41
C HIS A 64 -23.08 7.88 -1.96
N GLY A 65 -22.84 6.60 -1.99
CA GLY A 65 -21.67 5.92 -1.46
C GLY A 65 -21.99 5.09 -0.22
N ASN A 66 -20.99 4.38 0.29
CA ASN A 66 -21.17 3.52 1.45
C ASN A 66 -21.19 4.37 2.73
N PHE A 67 -22.39 4.53 3.34
CA PHE A 67 -22.58 5.36 4.54
C PHE A 67 -21.67 4.92 5.69
N GLY A 68 -21.56 3.63 5.97
CA GLY A 68 -20.73 3.11 7.07
C GLY A 68 -19.25 3.44 6.87
N VAL A 69 -18.77 3.38 5.63
CA VAL A 69 -17.39 3.77 5.29
C VAL A 69 -17.18 5.27 5.46
N MET A 70 -18.13 6.10 5.01
CA MET A 70 -18.07 7.55 5.20
C MET A 70 -18.07 7.95 6.69
N LEU A 71 -18.92 7.31 7.49
CA LEU A 71 -18.98 7.55 8.92
C LEU A 71 -17.65 7.19 9.61
N ARG A 72 -17.03 6.08 9.21
CA ARG A 72 -15.71 5.68 9.73
C ARG A 72 -14.62 6.69 9.37
N ALA A 73 -14.59 7.16 8.13
CA ALA A 73 -13.65 8.20 7.69
C ALA A 73 -13.87 9.51 8.48
N TYR A 74 -15.13 9.88 8.70
CA TYR A 74 -15.48 11.06 9.51
C TYR A 74 -14.97 10.93 10.96
N ALA A 75 -15.21 9.79 11.60
CA ALA A 75 -14.69 9.52 12.94
C ALA A 75 -13.17 9.57 13.01
N TYR A 76 -12.46 9.04 12.02
CA TYR A 76 -11.01 9.10 11.90
C TYR A 76 -10.51 10.56 11.84
N ILE A 77 -11.13 11.39 10.99
CA ILE A 77 -10.77 12.82 10.85
C ILE A 77 -11.02 13.57 12.15
N LEU A 78 -12.15 13.32 12.81
CA LEU A 78 -12.45 13.95 14.11
C LEU A 78 -11.46 13.54 15.19
N MET A 79 -11.07 12.26 15.23
CA MET A 79 -10.12 11.73 16.22
C MET A 79 -8.73 12.36 16.04
N LEU A 80 -8.26 12.50 14.83
CA LEU A 80 -6.97 13.14 14.56
C LEU A 80 -6.99 14.64 14.78
N GLY A 81 -8.07 15.30 14.41
CA GLY A 81 -8.16 16.75 14.41
C GLY A 81 -7.28 17.42 13.36
N LYS A 82 -7.41 18.74 13.25
CA LYS A 82 -6.79 19.55 12.19
C LYS A 82 -5.26 19.40 12.11
N GLU A 83 -4.60 19.37 13.24
CA GLU A 83 -3.13 19.36 13.27
C GLU A 83 -2.56 17.97 12.97
N ASN A 84 -3.16 16.91 13.52
CA ASN A 84 -2.65 15.56 13.36
C ASN A 84 -2.93 14.98 11.97
N VAL A 85 -3.95 15.46 11.26
CA VAL A 85 -4.17 15.10 9.84
C VAL A 85 -2.94 15.46 8.98
N LYS A 86 -2.32 16.62 9.23
CA LYS A 86 -1.08 17.01 8.55
C LYS A 86 0.14 16.21 9.03
N MET A 87 0.14 15.85 10.31
CA MET A 87 1.23 15.08 10.90
C MET A 87 1.27 13.67 10.33
N ALA A 88 0.11 13.05 10.07
CA ALA A 88 0.01 11.73 9.44
C ALA A 88 0.82 11.66 8.13
N GLY A 89 0.63 12.63 7.22
CA GLY A 89 1.38 12.67 5.96
C GLY A 89 2.89 12.85 6.15
N LYS A 90 3.31 13.64 7.13
CA LYS A 90 4.73 13.83 7.44
C LYS A 90 5.37 12.57 7.99
N LEU A 91 4.70 11.89 8.92
CA LEU A 91 5.19 10.64 9.52
C LEU A 91 5.25 9.52 8.50
N ALA A 92 4.23 9.37 7.65
CA ALA A 92 4.25 8.40 6.55
C ALA A 92 5.44 8.62 5.61
N THR A 93 5.70 9.88 5.23
CA THR A 93 6.85 10.24 4.38
C THR A 93 8.20 9.97 5.08
N LEU A 94 8.31 10.29 6.37
CA LEU A 94 9.51 10.02 7.14
C LEU A 94 9.79 8.52 7.25
N GLY A 95 8.78 7.71 7.61
CA GLY A 95 8.89 6.27 7.74
C GLY A 95 9.29 5.59 6.43
N ALA A 96 8.70 5.99 5.30
CA ALA A 96 9.05 5.47 3.99
C ALA A 96 10.53 5.73 3.65
N ASN A 97 11.01 6.96 3.83
CA ASN A 97 12.41 7.30 3.58
C ASN A 97 13.36 6.59 4.56
N TYR A 98 12.95 6.41 5.82
CA TYR A 98 13.72 5.69 6.81
C TYR A 98 13.98 4.24 6.39
N ILE A 99 12.94 3.49 6.01
CA ILE A 99 13.08 2.11 5.53
C ILE A 99 13.90 2.07 4.23
N LYS A 100 13.58 2.94 3.28
CA LYS A 100 14.28 3.02 1.99
C LYS A 100 15.78 3.16 2.16
N GLU A 101 16.21 4.14 2.94
CA GLU A 101 17.63 4.39 3.18
C GLU A 101 18.31 3.26 3.95
N SER A 102 17.58 2.60 4.86
CA SER A 102 18.09 1.50 5.67
C SER A 102 18.30 0.20 4.89
N LEU A 103 17.69 0.04 3.70
CA LEU A 103 17.69 -1.21 2.92
C LEU A 103 18.33 -1.10 1.53
N LYS A 104 18.76 0.08 1.11
CA LYS A 104 19.35 0.32 -0.22
C LYS A 104 20.66 -0.43 -0.49
N ASP A 105 21.30 -0.96 0.54
CA ASP A 105 22.49 -1.79 0.46
C ASP A 105 22.19 -3.30 0.33
N CYS A 106 20.93 -3.70 0.44
CA CYS A 106 20.47 -5.08 0.28
C CYS A 106 19.53 -5.25 -0.91
N TYR A 107 18.76 -4.20 -1.24
CA TYR A 107 17.77 -4.19 -2.29
C TYR A 107 18.11 -3.14 -3.35
N LYS A 108 17.83 -3.47 -4.62
CA LYS A 108 18.07 -2.57 -5.74
C LYS A 108 17.10 -1.40 -5.70
N LEU A 109 17.62 -0.19 -5.49
CA LEU A 109 16.85 1.06 -5.42
C LEU A 109 16.94 1.82 -6.75
N PRO A 110 15.95 1.71 -7.65
CA PRO A 110 16.02 2.33 -8.97
C PRO A 110 15.83 3.85 -8.92
N ILE A 111 15.14 4.36 -7.90
CA ILE A 111 14.89 5.81 -7.73
C ILE A 111 15.46 6.25 -6.37
N PRO A 112 16.71 6.76 -6.33
CA PRO A 112 17.40 7.06 -5.07
C PRO A 112 16.98 8.38 -4.42
N THR A 113 16.20 9.22 -5.11
CA THR A 113 15.73 10.50 -4.58
C THR A 113 14.79 10.33 -3.40
N VAL A 114 14.59 11.39 -2.63
CA VAL A 114 13.59 11.42 -1.54
C VAL A 114 12.22 11.03 -2.10
N CYS A 115 11.60 10.04 -1.48
CA CYS A 115 10.25 9.60 -1.83
C CYS A 115 9.20 10.31 -0.96
N LYS A 116 7.93 10.18 -1.35
CA LYS A 116 6.79 10.57 -0.53
C LYS A 116 6.50 9.46 0.50
N HIS A 117 5.27 8.99 0.59
CA HIS A 117 4.82 7.99 1.58
C HIS A 117 5.11 6.54 1.19
N GLU A 118 5.58 6.30 -0.02
CA GLU A 118 5.89 4.97 -0.56
C GLU A 118 7.11 5.02 -1.47
N PHE A 119 7.73 3.88 -1.67
CA PHE A 119 8.86 3.70 -2.59
C PHE A 119 8.89 2.28 -3.14
N VAL A 120 9.73 2.06 -4.15
CA VAL A 120 9.86 0.76 -4.83
C VAL A 120 11.31 0.30 -4.83
N PHE A 121 11.53 -0.95 -4.45
CA PHE A 121 12.73 -1.69 -4.78
C PHE A 121 12.50 -2.57 -6.01
N ASP A 122 13.53 -2.83 -6.81
CA ASP A 122 13.53 -3.75 -7.95
C ASP A 122 14.27 -5.06 -7.58
N GLY A 123 13.79 -5.73 -6.53
CA GLY A 123 14.33 -6.99 -6.04
C GLY A 123 15.59 -6.84 -5.18
N LEU A 124 16.21 -7.97 -4.90
CA LEU A 124 17.46 -8.08 -4.16
C LEU A 124 18.66 -7.64 -5.01
N LEU A 125 19.69 -7.10 -4.39
CA LEU A 125 20.98 -6.85 -5.07
C LEU A 125 21.69 -8.15 -5.44
N GLU A 126 21.61 -9.17 -4.56
CA GLU A 126 22.18 -10.51 -4.77
C GLU A 126 21.05 -11.56 -4.70
N PRO A 127 20.29 -11.74 -5.79
CA PRO A 127 19.05 -12.54 -5.74
C PRO A 127 19.28 -14.05 -5.68
N ASN A 128 20.38 -14.60 -6.21
CA ASN A 128 20.66 -16.04 -6.25
C ASN A 128 19.47 -16.92 -6.67
N GLY A 129 18.71 -16.46 -7.67
CA GLY A 129 17.50 -17.14 -8.15
C GLY A 129 16.22 -16.81 -7.36
N VAL A 130 16.31 -16.08 -6.25
CA VAL A 130 15.16 -15.65 -5.43
C VAL A 130 14.41 -14.52 -6.12
N SER A 131 13.12 -14.69 -6.28
CA SER A 131 12.22 -13.68 -6.83
C SER A 131 11.62 -12.78 -5.75
N THR A 132 11.04 -11.68 -6.17
CA THR A 132 10.25 -10.81 -5.29
C THR A 132 9.06 -11.53 -4.64
N LEU A 133 8.46 -12.51 -5.34
CA LEU A 133 7.42 -13.35 -4.77
C LEU A 133 7.95 -14.18 -3.59
N ASP A 134 9.16 -14.71 -3.71
CA ASP A 134 9.79 -15.50 -2.63
C ASP A 134 10.03 -14.62 -1.40
N VAL A 135 10.53 -13.41 -1.59
CA VAL A 135 10.70 -12.41 -0.52
C VAL A 135 9.36 -12.10 0.16
N ALA A 136 8.32 -11.84 -0.62
CA ALA A 136 6.98 -11.56 -0.11
C ALA A 136 6.41 -12.73 0.71
N LYS A 137 6.57 -13.96 0.22
CA LYS A 137 6.16 -15.17 0.94
C LYS A 137 6.96 -15.39 2.21
N ARG A 138 8.26 -15.10 2.20
CA ARG A 138 9.11 -15.22 3.38
C ARG A 138 8.77 -14.20 4.47
N LEU A 139 8.33 -13.00 4.11
CA LEU A 139 7.84 -11.99 5.07
C LEU A 139 6.66 -12.52 5.90
N LEU A 140 5.78 -13.35 5.32
CA LEU A 140 4.66 -13.97 6.05
C LEU A 140 5.15 -14.88 7.18
N ASP A 141 6.26 -15.59 6.99
CA ASP A 141 6.87 -16.45 8.02
C ASP A 141 7.40 -15.64 9.21
N TYR A 142 7.73 -14.39 8.98
CA TYR A 142 8.15 -13.43 10.03
C TYR A 142 6.99 -12.62 10.62
N GLY A 143 5.75 -12.91 10.21
CA GLY A 143 4.56 -12.23 10.74
C GLY A 143 4.32 -10.84 10.16
N PHE A 144 5.00 -10.48 9.07
CA PHE A 144 4.76 -9.21 8.38
C PHE A 144 3.80 -9.38 7.21
N HIS A 145 2.98 -8.37 6.99
CA HIS A 145 2.17 -8.29 5.79
C HIS A 145 3.09 -8.11 4.57
N ALA A 146 2.88 -8.95 3.55
CA ALA A 146 3.65 -8.83 2.31
C ALA A 146 3.27 -7.54 1.56
N PRO A 147 4.25 -6.73 1.15
CA PRO A 147 3.99 -5.53 0.35
C PRO A 147 3.48 -5.90 -1.05
N THR A 148 3.00 -4.90 -1.79
CA THR A 148 2.62 -5.06 -3.19
C THR A 148 3.85 -5.42 -4.02
N ILE A 149 3.75 -6.47 -4.81
CA ILE A 149 4.82 -6.95 -5.69
C ILE A 149 4.41 -6.86 -7.16
N TYR A 150 5.43 -6.83 -8.05
CA TYR A 150 5.26 -6.74 -9.51
C TYR A 150 4.47 -5.50 -9.97
N PHE A 151 4.40 -4.50 -9.14
CA PHE A 151 3.82 -3.20 -9.45
C PHE A 151 4.67 -2.08 -8.83
N PRO A 152 4.93 -0.98 -9.54
CA PRO A 152 4.52 -0.67 -10.91
C PRO A 152 5.23 -1.55 -11.96
N LEU A 153 4.59 -1.76 -13.12
CA LEU A 153 5.12 -2.59 -14.21
C LEU A 153 6.43 -2.08 -14.83
N LEU A 154 6.87 -0.92 -14.40
CA LEU A 154 8.15 -0.32 -14.80
C LEU A 154 9.36 -1.15 -14.33
N PHE A 155 9.21 -1.90 -13.25
CA PHE A 155 10.27 -2.69 -12.63
C PHE A 155 9.85 -4.16 -12.55
N HIS A 156 10.71 -5.05 -13.06
CA HIS A 156 10.38 -6.49 -13.18
C HIS A 156 10.25 -7.19 -11.81
N GLN A 157 11.04 -6.77 -10.83
CA GLN A 157 11.04 -7.34 -9.48
C GLN A 157 10.54 -6.31 -8.45
N ALA A 158 9.55 -5.51 -8.84
CA ALA A 158 9.02 -4.46 -7.99
C ALA A 158 8.53 -4.99 -6.64
N ILE A 159 8.97 -4.33 -5.57
CA ILE A 159 8.44 -4.41 -4.20
C ILE A 159 8.08 -3.00 -3.80
N MET A 160 6.79 -2.70 -3.67
CA MET A 160 6.30 -1.37 -3.27
C MET A 160 6.00 -1.37 -1.78
N ILE A 161 6.67 -0.52 -1.03
CA ILE A 161 6.56 -0.44 0.42
C ILE A 161 5.98 0.91 0.83
N GLU A 162 4.88 0.84 1.59
CA GLU A 162 4.22 1.95 2.24
C GLU A 162 4.05 1.61 3.73
N PRO A 163 4.89 2.15 4.64
CA PRO A 163 4.82 1.81 6.06
C PRO A 163 3.65 2.45 6.80
N THR A 164 3.00 3.44 6.25
CA THR A 164 1.97 4.29 6.86
C THR A 164 2.41 5.04 8.12
N GLU A 165 1.60 5.98 8.58
CA GLU A 165 1.85 6.76 9.81
C GLU A 165 1.54 6.00 11.10
N THR A 166 0.87 4.86 10.99
CA THR A 166 0.44 4.06 12.15
C THR A 166 1.54 3.17 12.72
N GLU A 167 2.63 2.99 11.97
CA GLU A 167 3.73 2.13 12.39
C GLU A 167 4.68 2.87 13.35
N SER A 168 5.00 2.22 14.46
CA SER A 168 6.00 2.74 15.40
C SER A 168 7.43 2.55 14.87
N ILE A 169 8.38 3.29 15.43
CA ILE A 169 9.80 3.12 15.04
C ILE A 169 10.29 1.69 15.30
N GLU A 170 9.84 1.05 16.39
CA GLU A 170 10.18 -0.32 16.73
C GLU A 170 9.65 -1.30 15.67
N THR A 171 8.44 -1.07 15.13
CA THR A 171 7.89 -1.87 14.02
C THR A 171 8.70 -1.68 12.75
N LEU A 172 9.08 -0.43 12.43
CA LEU A 172 9.92 -0.14 11.26
C LEU A 172 11.28 -0.81 11.38
N ASP A 173 11.91 -0.74 12.55
CA ASP A 173 13.21 -1.39 12.82
C ASP A 173 13.12 -2.91 12.72
N ALA A 174 12.06 -3.51 13.27
CA ALA A 174 11.81 -4.94 13.15
C ALA A 174 11.61 -5.36 11.68
N PHE A 175 10.86 -4.58 10.90
CA PHE A 175 10.69 -4.83 9.47
C PHE A 175 12.04 -4.74 8.71
N ILE A 176 12.84 -3.71 8.97
CA ILE A 176 14.18 -3.55 8.39
C ILE A 176 15.07 -4.74 8.72
N ALA A 177 15.08 -5.18 9.98
CA ALA A 177 15.87 -6.33 10.42
C ALA A 177 15.45 -7.62 9.69
N VAL A 178 14.13 -7.85 9.52
CA VAL A 178 13.61 -9.00 8.78
C VAL A 178 13.96 -8.91 7.30
N MET A 179 13.81 -7.77 6.66
CA MET A 179 14.19 -7.59 5.25
C MET A 179 15.67 -7.86 5.01
N ARG A 180 16.56 -7.39 5.92
CA ARG A 180 17.98 -7.71 5.88
C ARG A 180 18.27 -9.21 6.06
N LYS A 181 17.54 -9.85 6.98
CA LYS A 181 17.65 -11.28 7.20
C LYS A 181 17.22 -12.08 5.97
N ILE A 182 16.13 -11.69 5.31
CA ILE A 182 15.69 -12.32 4.05
C ILE A 182 16.73 -12.16 2.95
N ALA A 183 17.37 -11.00 2.83
CA ALA A 183 18.48 -10.81 1.89
C ALA A 183 19.67 -11.71 2.19
N GLU A 184 20.01 -11.93 3.45
CA GLU A 184 21.05 -12.87 3.86
C GLU A 184 20.64 -14.34 3.60
N GLU A 185 19.41 -14.71 3.90
CA GLU A 185 18.87 -16.04 3.59
C GLU A 185 18.90 -16.32 2.08
N ALA A 186 18.57 -15.33 1.23
CA ALA A 186 18.66 -15.46 -0.23
C ALA A 186 20.09 -15.79 -0.69
N ARG A 187 21.09 -15.22 -0.02
CA ARG A 187 22.48 -15.46 -0.32
C ARG A 187 23.00 -16.81 0.17
N THR A 188 22.55 -17.26 1.33
CA THR A 188 23.10 -18.44 2.04
C THR A 188 22.25 -19.70 1.90
N ASN A 189 20.94 -19.56 1.71
CA ASN A 189 19.99 -20.68 1.62
C ASN A 189 18.73 -20.27 0.82
N SER A 190 18.87 -20.12 -0.48
CA SER A 190 17.76 -19.70 -1.37
C SER A 190 16.58 -20.70 -1.37
N GLU A 191 16.82 -21.99 -1.13
CA GLU A 191 15.76 -23.01 -1.06
C GLU A 191 14.75 -22.73 0.04
N LEU A 192 15.19 -22.13 1.15
CA LEU A 192 14.30 -21.72 2.23
C LEU A 192 13.26 -20.66 1.74
N LEU A 193 13.69 -19.74 0.86
CA LEU A 193 12.81 -18.73 0.30
C LEU A 193 11.89 -19.32 -0.78
N HIS A 194 12.38 -20.26 -1.59
CA HIS A 194 11.56 -20.93 -2.59
C HIS A 194 10.45 -21.78 -1.95
N SER A 195 10.68 -22.33 -0.78
CA SER A 195 9.67 -23.10 -0.03
C SER A 195 8.73 -22.23 0.84
N ALA A 196 9.06 -20.95 1.04
CA ALA A 196 8.24 -20.06 1.87
C ALA A 196 6.84 -19.79 1.28
N PRO A 197 5.78 -19.60 2.11
CA PRO A 197 5.82 -19.62 3.57
C PRO A 197 5.83 -21.04 4.13
N VAL A 198 6.57 -21.27 5.21
CA VAL A 198 6.71 -22.57 5.87
C VAL A 198 6.08 -22.63 7.27
N SER A 199 5.83 -21.47 7.88
CA SER A 199 5.27 -21.34 9.23
C SER A 199 3.77 -21.03 9.24
N THR A 200 3.18 -20.72 8.11
CA THR A 200 1.75 -20.41 7.98
C THR A 200 0.92 -21.70 7.78
N PRO A 201 -0.37 -21.72 8.19
CA PRO A 201 -1.24 -22.89 8.03
C PRO A 201 -1.41 -23.35 6.58
N ILE A 202 -1.26 -22.43 5.62
CA ILE A 202 -1.37 -22.68 4.18
C ILE A 202 -0.07 -22.21 3.52
N GLY A 203 0.58 -23.11 2.78
CA GLY A 203 1.74 -22.78 1.95
C GLY A 203 1.35 -22.10 0.64
N ARG A 204 2.15 -22.28 -0.41
CA ARG A 204 1.86 -21.70 -1.73
C ARG A 204 0.68 -22.45 -2.38
N PRO A 205 -0.41 -21.76 -2.74
CA PRO A 205 -1.47 -22.37 -3.51
C PRO A 205 -1.02 -22.64 -4.95
N ASP A 206 -1.62 -23.66 -5.56
CA ASP A 206 -1.54 -23.86 -7.02
C ASP A 206 -2.46 -22.88 -7.73
N GLU A 207 -1.94 -21.69 -8.00
CA GLU A 207 -2.69 -20.58 -8.63
C GLU A 207 -3.18 -20.96 -10.04
N THR A 208 -2.41 -21.77 -10.77
CA THR A 208 -2.79 -22.23 -12.11
C THR A 208 -3.99 -23.16 -12.06
N LYS A 209 -3.98 -24.11 -11.12
CA LYS A 209 -5.12 -25.02 -10.91
C LYS A 209 -6.33 -24.24 -10.41
N ALA A 210 -6.16 -23.35 -9.45
CA ALA A 210 -7.25 -22.51 -8.91
C ALA A 210 -7.93 -21.68 -10.01
N ALA A 211 -7.15 -21.12 -10.94
CA ALA A 211 -7.68 -20.32 -12.04
C ALA A 211 -8.34 -21.14 -13.15
N ARG A 212 -7.75 -22.32 -13.50
CA ARG A 212 -8.20 -23.11 -14.64
C ARG A 212 -9.21 -24.21 -14.29
N GLN A 213 -9.21 -24.68 -13.05
CA GLN A 213 -10.05 -25.77 -12.56
C GLN A 213 -10.65 -25.43 -11.19
N PRO A 214 -11.42 -24.32 -11.07
CA PRO A 214 -11.97 -23.90 -9.80
C PRO A 214 -13.00 -24.92 -9.28
N ILE A 215 -12.91 -25.26 -8.00
CA ILE A 215 -13.94 -26.03 -7.31
C ILE A 215 -14.97 -25.03 -6.80
N LEU A 216 -16.14 -24.98 -7.43
CA LEU A 216 -17.19 -23.99 -7.17
C LEU A 216 -18.26 -24.46 -6.17
N LYS A 217 -18.16 -25.69 -5.66
CA LYS A 217 -19.08 -26.28 -4.70
C LYS A 217 -18.32 -26.81 -3.51
N TYR A 218 -18.91 -26.67 -2.34
CA TYR A 218 -18.47 -27.40 -1.15
C TYR A 218 -18.98 -28.84 -1.25
N GLU A 219 -18.08 -29.81 -1.10
CA GLU A 219 -18.39 -31.26 -1.02
C GLU A 219 -18.37 -31.72 0.43
#